data_47b8f905b56d1793e08d37a666b03663
#
_entry.id   47b8f905b56d1793e08d37a666b03663
#
_cell.length_a   1.000
_cell.length_b   1.000
_cell.length_c   1.000
_cell.angle_alpha   90.00
_cell.angle_beta   90.00
_cell.angle_gamma   90.00
#
_symmetry.space_group_name_H-M   'P 1'
#
loop_
_entity.id
_entity.type
_entity.pdbx_description
1 polymer ?
#
loop_
_entity_poly.entity_id
_entity_poly.type
_entity_poly.pdbx_seq_one_letter_code
_entity_poly.pdbx_strand_id
1 'polypeptide(L)'
;KVIITKKRKTVLVVGSGPAGLEASRVLGKMGHKVALAEKSRELGGRIVTEAKLPGLSEWIRVRDWRITQINKCQNIEVFPESFMTADSVLELGYEDVVIATGARWAKDSIGRHSDCDFKKADMKMIISGDEILESPIKSKSKFLIYDDDHYYFGSVLALELRKQGHEVTLVSPAGRVCSWGEFTDEQTRSNTEVMKAGIQVINNYKIEVVMNGSAELYCIFSGEPKKVSCDFVVPITRKIPVTDLYDDLCSRVEYWGSNGVQKVIKIGDAEAPSIIAAAVHSGYRSAIEIDNPFSEALNFSRREHPLIK
;
A
#
# COMPACT_ATOMS: atom_id res chain seq x y z
N LYS A 1 -13.50 19.09 -12.52
CA LYS A 1 -14.29 19.98 -11.62
C LYS A 1 -15.26 19.11 -10.85
N VAL A 2 -15.20 19.13 -9.51
CA VAL A 2 -16.16 18.40 -8.66
C VAL A 2 -17.53 19.07 -8.79
N ILE A 3 -18.55 18.27 -9.11
CA ILE A 3 -19.93 18.75 -9.28
C ILE A 3 -20.67 18.47 -7.96
N ILE A 4 -21.44 19.43 -7.49
CA ILE A 4 -22.29 19.26 -6.29
C ILE A 4 -23.43 18.30 -6.65
N THR A 5 -23.63 17.27 -5.83
CA THR A 5 -24.71 16.27 -6.03
C THR A 5 -26.08 16.89 -5.76
N LYS A 6 -27.08 16.41 -6.50
CA LYS A 6 -28.49 16.74 -6.24
C LYS A 6 -29.08 15.93 -5.09
N LYS A 7 -28.58 14.71 -4.85
CA LYS A 7 -29.03 13.80 -3.80
C LYS A 7 -27.90 13.60 -2.78
N ARG A 8 -28.04 14.24 -1.62
CA ARG A 8 -27.09 14.06 -0.52
C ARG A 8 -27.29 12.70 0.13
N LYS A 9 -26.19 12.04 0.43
CA LYS A 9 -26.12 10.75 1.13
C LYS A 9 -25.26 10.88 2.38
N THR A 10 -25.40 9.91 3.26
CA THR A 10 -24.48 9.66 4.37
C THR A 10 -23.43 8.63 3.91
N VAL A 11 -22.16 8.95 4.06
CA VAL A 11 -21.07 8.09 3.61
C VAL A 11 -20.08 7.86 4.74
N LEU A 12 -19.81 6.61 5.07
CA LEU A 12 -18.74 6.22 5.99
C LEU A 12 -17.51 5.84 5.17
N VAL A 13 -16.39 6.48 5.43
CA VAL A 13 -15.08 6.11 4.88
C VAL A 13 -14.24 5.49 5.99
N VAL A 14 -13.76 4.26 5.80
CA VAL A 14 -12.96 3.52 6.78
C VAL A 14 -11.51 3.45 6.33
N GLY A 15 -10.64 4.14 7.05
CA GLY A 15 -9.21 4.29 6.75
C GLY A 15 -8.86 5.65 6.15
N SER A 16 -7.86 6.30 6.74
CA SER A 16 -7.40 7.65 6.37
C SER A 16 -6.11 7.66 5.56
N GLY A 17 -5.78 6.58 4.86
CA GLY A 17 -4.71 6.56 3.87
C GLY A 17 -5.00 7.51 2.69
N PRO A 18 -4.09 7.61 1.70
CA PRO A 18 -4.26 8.52 0.56
C PRO A 18 -5.60 8.36 -0.16
N ALA A 19 -6.08 7.13 -0.33
CA ALA A 19 -7.36 6.83 -0.97
C ALA A 19 -8.55 7.34 -0.14
N GLY A 20 -8.59 7.01 1.17
CA GLY A 20 -9.68 7.43 2.05
C GLY A 20 -9.73 8.95 2.27
N LEU A 21 -8.57 9.59 2.45
CA LEU A 21 -8.49 11.05 2.53
C LEU A 21 -8.99 11.74 1.26
N GLU A 22 -8.63 11.20 0.07
CA GLU A 22 -9.10 11.77 -1.18
C GLU A 22 -10.59 11.54 -1.39
N ALA A 23 -11.08 10.32 -1.11
CA ALA A 23 -12.52 10.02 -1.18
C ALA A 23 -13.33 10.94 -0.28
N SER A 24 -12.95 11.07 1.00
CA SER A 24 -13.63 11.95 1.96
C SER A 24 -13.64 13.41 1.51
N ARG A 25 -12.50 13.92 1.02
CA ARG A 25 -12.38 15.27 0.48
C ARG A 25 -13.32 15.53 -0.70
N VAL A 26 -13.40 14.58 -1.65
CA VAL A 26 -14.21 14.73 -2.86
C VAL A 26 -15.69 14.60 -2.51
N LEU A 27 -16.07 13.59 -1.73
CA LEU A 27 -17.45 13.39 -1.26
C LEU A 27 -17.97 14.61 -0.51
N GLY A 28 -17.16 15.16 0.41
CA GLY A 28 -17.51 16.39 1.11
C GLY A 28 -17.72 17.58 0.18
N LYS A 29 -16.83 17.75 -0.84
CA LYS A 29 -17.00 18.79 -1.87
C LYS A 29 -18.22 18.58 -2.76
N MET A 30 -18.66 17.34 -2.95
CA MET A 30 -19.90 17.02 -3.65
C MET A 30 -21.14 17.33 -2.80
N GLY A 31 -21.00 17.52 -1.48
CA GLY A 31 -22.07 17.87 -0.57
C GLY A 31 -22.65 16.70 0.25
N HIS A 32 -22.06 15.50 0.17
CA HIS A 32 -22.43 14.38 1.03
C HIS A 32 -22.07 14.63 2.49
N LYS A 33 -22.79 14.02 3.44
CA LYS A 33 -22.38 13.97 4.85
C LYS A 33 -21.39 12.80 5.00
N VAL A 34 -20.15 13.09 5.37
CA VAL A 34 -19.06 12.11 5.42
C VAL A 34 -18.58 11.91 6.84
N ALA A 35 -18.46 10.65 7.29
CA ALA A 35 -17.70 10.27 8.45
C ALA A 35 -16.42 9.55 7.97
N LEU A 36 -15.25 10.04 8.41
CA LEU A 36 -13.96 9.40 8.16
C LEU A 36 -13.48 8.75 9.46
N ALA A 37 -13.52 7.42 9.53
CA ALA A 37 -13.03 6.65 10.66
C ALA A 37 -11.59 6.17 10.41
N GLU A 38 -10.71 6.33 11.39
CA GLU A 38 -9.33 5.90 11.36
C GLU A 38 -8.97 5.18 12.67
N LYS A 39 -8.38 3.98 12.57
CA LYS A 39 -7.99 3.19 13.76
C LYS A 39 -6.85 3.81 14.55
N SER A 40 -5.99 4.57 13.89
CA SER A 40 -4.82 5.22 14.47
C SER A 40 -5.16 6.64 14.92
N ARG A 41 -4.37 7.16 15.87
CA ARG A 41 -4.48 8.56 16.30
C ARG A 41 -4.09 9.53 15.19
N GLU A 42 -3.08 9.17 14.40
CA GLU A 42 -2.57 10.01 13.32
C GLU A 42 -3.16 9.56 11.97
N LEU A 43 -3.74 10.52 11.25
CA LEU A 43 -4.26 10.29 9.90
C LEU A 43 -3.14 10.19 8.87
N GLY A 44 -3.36 9.43 7.81
CA GLY A 44 -2.44 9.35 6.66
C GLY A 44 -2.04 7.93 6.28
N GLY A 45 -2.32 6.95 7.13
CA GLY A 45 -1.99 5.55 6.89
C GLY A 45 -0.48 5.35 6.68
N ARG A 46 -0.09 4.53 5.72
CA ARG A 46 1.31 4.18 5.42
C ARG A 46 2.22 5.39 5.16
N ILE A 47 1.71 6.49 4.59
CA ILE A 47 2.52 7.69 4.31
C ILE A 47 3.18 8.26 5.58
N VAL A 48 2.54 8.13 6.73
CA VAL A 48 3.07 8.64 8.02
C VAL A 48 4.41 7.97 8.37
N THR A 49 4.54 6.69 8.11
CA THR A 49 5.76 5.92 8.38
C THR A 49 6.76 6.01 7.23
N GLU A 50 6.30 5.88 6.00
CA GLU A 50 7.18 5.92 4.82
C GLU A 50 7.83 7.29 4.59
N ALA A 51 7.14 8.39 4.90
CA ALA A 51 7.72 9.73 4.80
C ALA A 51 8.90 9.98 5.76
N LYS A 52 9.10 9.12 6.76
CA LYS A 52 10.27 9.18 7.66
C LYS A 52 11.51 8.51 7.06
N LEU A 53 11.33 7.73 5.99
CA LEU A 53 12.42 7.03 5.31
C LEU A 53 13.29 7.99 4.48
N PRO A 54 14.55 7.62 4.22
CA PRO A 54 15.48 8.46 3.47
C PRO A 54 14.92 8.91 2.11
N GLY A 55 14.90 10.22 1.90
CA GLY A 55 14.46 10.82 0.64
C GLY A 55 12.96 10.92 0.40
N LEU A 56 12.11 10.45 1.34
CA LEU A 56 10.66 10.42 1.18
C LEU A 56 9.90 11.50 1.98
N SER A 57 10.61 12.41 2.67
CA SER A 57 9.98 13.40 3.57
C SER A 57 8.88 14.26 2.91
N GLU A 58 9.03 14.59 1.63
CA GLU A 58 8.04 15.39 0.90
C GLU A 58 6.71 14.66 0.65
N TRP A 59 6.69 13.34 0.79
CA TRP A 59 5.46 12.55 0.58
C TRP A 59 4.40 12.85 1.63
N ILE A 60 4.80 13.32 2.81
CA ILE A 60 3.85 13.73 3.85
C ILE A 60 2.88 14.82 3.35
N ARG A 61 3.28 15.63 2.36
CA ARG A 61 2.45 16.67 1.76
C ARG A 61 1.18 16.12 1.10
N VAL A 62 1.22 14.86 0.63
CA VAL A 62 0.04 14.18 0.05
C VAL A 62 -1.07 14.09 1.09
N ARG A 63 -0.71 13.79 2.35
CA ARG A 63 -1.59 13.77 3.51
C ARG A 63 -2.00 15.16 3.93
N ASP A 64 -1.03 16.02 4.21
CA ASP A 64 -1.24 17.31 4.87
C ASP A 64 -2.16 18.23 4.08
N TRP A 65 -1.97 18.26 2.76
CA TRP A 65 -2.84 19.02 1.88
C TRP A 65 -4.30 18.52 1.96
N ARG A 66 -4.52 17.18 1.98
CA ARG A 66 -5.87 16.60 2.05
C ARG A 66 -6.54 16.86 3.38
N ILE A 67 -5.82 16.71 4.49
CA ILE A 67 -6.34 17.05 5.82
C ILE A 67 -6.74 18.53 5.86
N THR A 68 -5.89 19.42 5.33
CA THR A 68 -6.23 20.86 5.25
C THR A 68 -7.49 21.11 4.42
N GLN A 69 -7.72 20.35 3.34
CA GLN A 69 -8.96 20.49 2.55
C GLN A 69 -10.18 19.92 3.27
N ILE A 70 -10.04 18.79 3.96
CA ILE A 70 -11.10 18.15 4.75
C ILE A 70 -11.56 19.09 5.87
N ASN A 71 -10.64 19.69 6.59
CA ASN A 71 -10.94 20.62 7.70
C ASN A 71 -11.71 21.89 7.25
N LYS A 72 -11.71 22.21 5.96
CA LYS A 72 -12.52 23.31 5.39
C LYS A 72 -13.96 22.91 5.08
N CYS A 73 -14.30 21.62 5.16
CA CYS A 73 -15.60 21.08 4.83
C CYS A 73 -16.39 20.79 6.12
N GLN A 74 -17.46 21.56 6.38
CA GLN A 74 -18.30 21.40 7.58
C GLN A 74 -19.13 20.11 7.60
N ASN A 75 -19.26 19.45 6.47
CA ASN A 75 -20.01 18.21 6.27
C ASN A 75 -19.12 16.95 6.31
N ILE A 76 -17.87 17.08 6.75
CA ILE A 76 -16.98 15.96 7.01
C ILE A 76 -16.63 15.93 8.49
N GLU A 77 -16.94 14.83 9.16
CA GLU A 77 -16.55 14.54 10.52
C GLU A 77 -15.42 13.50 10.53
N VAL A 78 -14.38 13.72 11.34
CA VAL A 78 -13.20 12.83 11.40
C VAL A 78 -13.13 12.19 12.77
N PHE A 79 -13.02 10.87 12.79
CA PHE A 79 -12.97 10.05 14.00
C PHE A 79 -11.65 9.27 14.04
N PRO A 80 -10.58 9.82 14.63
CA PRO A 80 -9.36 9.08 14.92
C PRO A 80 -9.60 8.07 16.05
N GLU A 81 -8.69 7.10 16.19
CA GLU A 81 -8.74 6.04 17.20
C GLU A 81 -10.06 5.24 17.18
N SER A 82 -10.67 5.14 15.98
CA SER A 82 -11.95 4.48 15.74
C SER A 82 -11.74 3.26 14.85
N PHE A 83 -11.53 2.11 15.48
CA PHE A 83 -11.47 0.82 14.77
C PHE A 83 -12.88 0.35 14.42
N MET A 84 -13.14 0.11 13.13
CA MET A 84 -14.45 -0.33 12.64
C MET A 84 -14.51 -1.84 12.49
N THR A 85 -15.55 -2.45 13.06
CA THR A 85 -15.98 -3.83 12.82
C THR A 85 -17.23 -3.84 11.94
N ALA A 86 -17.61 -4.99 11.37
CA ALA A 86 -18.84 -5.10 10.60
C ALA A 86 -20.07 -4.75 11.46
N ASP A 87 -20.09 -5.17 12.72
CA ASP A 87 -21.18 -4.84 13.64
C ASP A 87 -21.31 -3.32 13.82
N SER A 88 -20.20 -2.63 14.10
CA SER A 88 -20.22 -1.17 14.28
C SER A 88 -20.61 -0.42 13.00
N VAL A 89 -20.19 -0.90 11.82
CA VAL A 89 -20.57 -0.31 10.54
C VAL A 89 -22.08 -0.45 10.30
N LEU A 90 -22.64 -1.64 10.55
CA LEU A 90 -24.07 -1.87 10.39
C LEU A 90 -24.89 -1.06 11.40
N GLU A 91 -24.46 -0.98 12.66
CA GLU A 91 -25.13 -0.17 13.70
C GLU A 91 -25.17 1.32 13.37
N LEU A 92 -24.08 1.86 12.78
CA LEU A 92 -24.01 3.27 12.37
C LEU A 92 -24.96 3.63 11.22
N GLY A 93 -25.34 2.68 10.36
CA GLY A 93 -26.38 2.83 9.35
C GLY A 93 -26.11 3.88 8.26
N TYR A 94 -24.85 4.06 7.84
CA TYR A 94 -24.52 4.93 6.71
C TYR A 94 -24.98 4.29 5.40
N GLU A 95 -25.55 5.11 4.49
CA GLU A 95 -26.07 4.62 3.20
C GLU A 95 -24.98 3.97 2.35
N ASP A 96 -23.82 4.62 2.24
CA ASP A 96 -22.68 4.10 1.48
C ASP A 96 -21.46 3.94 2.39
N VAL A 97 -20.74 2.83 2.24
CA VAL A 97 -19.54 2.50 3.01
C VAL A 97 -18.37 2.32 2.06
N VAL A 98 -17.29 3.07 2.29
CA VAL A 98 -16.08 3.06 1.49
C VAL A 98 -14.93 2.51 2.32
N ILE A 99 -14.44 1.31 1.98
CA ILE A 99 -13.37 0.61 2.67
C ILE A 99 -12.02 1.00 2.05
N ALA A 100 -11.20 1.74 2.80
CA ALA A 100 -9.88 2.23 2.41
C ALA A 100 -8.78 1.74 3.37
N THR A 101 -8.90 0.50 3.83
CA THR A 101 -8.06 -0.13 4.86
C THR A 101 -6.62 -0.42 4.44
N GLY A 102 -6.31 -0.24 3.15
CA GLY A 102 -4.95 -0.36 2.62
C GLY A 102 -4.48 -1.80 2.42
N ALA A 103 -3.16 -1.99 2.47
CA ALA A 103 -2.52 -3.30 2.27
C ALA A 103 -1.31 -3.45 3.19
N ARG A 104 -0.78 -4.67 3.31
CA ARG A 104 0.42 -5.03 4.07
C ARG A 104 1.44 -5.74 3.19
N TRP A 105 2.73 -5.58 3.48
CA TRP A 105 3.78 -6.36 2.84
C TRP A 105 3.66 -7.84 3.20
N ALA A 106 3.70 -8.70 2.17
CA ALA A 106 3.70 -10.15 2.34
C ALA A 106 4.99 -10.62 3.04
N LYS A 107 4.92 -11.81 3.65
CA LYS A 107 6.07 -12.51 4.23
C LYS A 107 6.48 -13.73 3.39
N ASP A 108 6.11 -13.72 2.12
CA ASP A 108 6.42 -14.77 1.16
C ASP A 108 7.37 -14.26 0.06
N SER A 109 7.86 -15.16 -0.77
CA SER A 109 8.72 -14.83 -1.92
C SER A 109 7.96 -14.67 -3.23
N ILE A 110 6.62 -14.66 -3.19
CA ILE A 110 5.80 -14.50 -4.38
C ILE A 110 5.85 -13.04 -4.85
N GLY A 111 6.33 -12.82 -6.04
CA GLY A 111 6.54 -11.50 -6.60
C GLY A 111 6.44 -11.50 -8.13
N ARG A 112 7.24 -10.65 -8.77
CA ARG A 112 7.23 -10.50 -10.23
C ARG A 112 8.01 -11.60 -10.96
N HIS A 113 9.03 -12.17 -10.30
CA HIS A 113 9.89 -13.22 -10.87
C HIS A 113 9.67 -14.59 -10.23
N SER A 114 8.91 -14.67 -9.15
CA SER A 114 8.57 -15.92 -8.49
C SER A 114 7.07 -16.03 -8.30
N ASP A 115 6.48 -17.08 -8.85
CA ASP A 115 5.09 -17.48 -8.68
C ASP A 115 4.88 -18.43 -7.50
N CYS A 116 5.96 -18.87 -6.85
CA CYS A 116 5.99 -19.81 -5.74
C CYS A 116 6.62 -19.18 -4.50
N ASP A 117 6.15 -19.62 -3.34
CA ASP A 117 6.75 -19.25 -2.06
C ASP A 117 8.11 -19.95 -1.83
N PHE A 118 8.81 -19.57 -0.74
CA PHE A 118 10.04 -20.22 -0.31
C PHE A 118 9.88 -21.75 -0.27
N LYS A 119 10.84 -22.47 -0.83
CA LYS A 119 10.85 -23.95 -0.73
C LYS A 119 10.97 -24.42 0.71
N LYS A 120 11.75 -23.68 1.52
CA LYS A 120 11.87 -23.87 2.98
C LYS A 120 12.14 -22.53 3.63
N ALA A 121 11.42 -22.22 4.71
CA ALA A 121 11.62 -20.99 5.47
C ALA A 121 11.46 -21.21 6.98
N ASP A 122 12.41 -20.70 7.74
CA ASP A 122 12.21 -20.43 9.16
C ASP A 122 11.51 -19.08 9.30
N MET A 123 10.23 -19.10 9.60
CA MET A 123 9.40 -17.89 9.72
C MET A 123 9.87 -16.93 10.82
N LYS A 124 10.72 -17.36 11.76
CA LYS A 124 11.34 -16.47 12.75
C LYS A 124 12.41 -15.56 12.16
N MET A 125 12.98 -15.96 11.02
CA MET A 125 13.93 -15.15 10.27
C MET A 125 13.23 -14.20 9.29
N ILE A 126 11.93 -14.35 9.02
CA ILE A 126 11.20 -13.54 8.03
C ILE A 126 10.43 -12.42 8.72
N ILE A 127 10.78 -11.20 8.38
CA ILE A 127 10.14 -9.97 8.90
C ILE A 127 9.61 -9.17 7.72
N SER A 128 8.35 -8.73 7.78
CA SER A 128 7.80 -7.86 6.74
C SER A 128 8.37 -6.44 6.83
N GLY A 129 8.31 -5.71 5.70
CA GLY A 129 8.69 -4.30 5.69
C GLY A 129 7.86 -3.46 6.66
N ASP A 130 6.60 -3.82 6.90
CA ASP A 130 5.72 -3.13 7.85
C ASP A 130 6.19 -3.34 9.30
N GLU A 131 6.50 -4.58 9.69
CA GLU A 131 6.96 -4.91 11.04
C GLU A 131 8.27 -4.19 11.41
N ILE A 132 9.18 -4.02 10.44
CA ILE A 132 10.42 -3.24 10.67
C ILE A 132 10.11 -1.77 10.95
N LEU A 133 9.15 -1.17 10.23
CA LEU A 133 8.77 0.23 10.43
C LEU A 133 8.01 0.44 11.73
N GLU A 134 7.20 -0.54 12.16
CA GLU A 134 6.42 -0.49 13.40
C GLU A 134 7.29 -0.78 14.63
N SER A 135 8.24 -1.70 14.52
CA SER A 135 9.06 -2.19 15.65
C SER A 135 10.52 -2.37 15.24
N PRO A 136 11.31 -1.29 15.19
CA PRO A 136 12.71 -1.36 14.79
C PRO A 136 13.55 -2.29 15.69
N ILE A 137 14.40 -3.13 15.08
CA ILE A 137 15.30 -4.05 15.76
C ILE A 137 16.48 -3.23 16.32
N LYS A 138 16.67 -3.27 17.64
CA LYS A 138 17.70 -2.47 18.32
C LYS A 138 19.10 -3.10 18.31
N SER A 139 19.18 -4.44 18.24
CA SER A 139 20.47 -5.15 18.20
C SER A 139 21.06 -5.10 16.80
N LYS A 140 22.38 -4.87 16.71
CA LYS A 140 23.08 -4.93 15.42
C LYS A 140 22.89 -6.31 14.79
N SER A 141 22.33 -6.36 13.60
CA SER A 141 21.92 -7.57 12.89
C SER A 141 22.27 -7.50 11.41
N LYS A 142 22.25 -8.67 10.76
CA LYS A 142 22.45 -8.81 9.31
C LYS A 142 21.09 -8.99 8.64
N PHE A 143 20.72 -8.02 7.81
CA PHE A 143 19.49 -8.06 7.03
C PHE A 143 19.76 -8.44 5.58
N LEU A 144 18.96 -9.34 5.04
CA LEU A 144 18.85 -9.57 3.63
C LEU A 144 17.49 -9.04 3.16
N ILE A 145 17.48 -7.97 2.37
CA ILE A 145 16.27 -7.46 1.73
C ILE A 145 16.17 -8.14 0.36
N TYR A 146 15.06 -8.86 0.13
CA TYR A 146 14.74 -9.45 -1.15
C TYR A 146 13.72 -8.58 -1.88
N ASP A 147 14.19 -7.83 -2.90
CA ASP A 147 13.39 -6.86 -3.64
C ASP A 147 12.95 -7.42 -4.99
N ASP A 148 11.72 -7.93 -5.03
CA ASP A 148 11.00 -8.36 -6.25
C ASP A 148 9.79 -7.44 -6.57
N ASP A 149 9.59 -6.35 -5.82
CA ASP A 149 8.68 -5.26 -6.19
C ASP A 149 9.31 -4.32 -7.24
N HIS A 150 10.63 -4.19 -7.20
CA HIS A 150 11.45 -3.41 -8.15
C HIS A 150 11.19 -1.91 -8.13
N TYR A 151 10.51 -1.39 -7.13
CA TYR A 151 10.24 0.03 -6.96
C TYR A 151 11.16 0.64 -5.88
N TYR A 152 10.75 1.71 -5.25
CA TYR A 152 11.61 2.46 -4.32
C TYR A 152 11.80 1.78 -2.95
N PHE A 153 10.82 0.99 -2.47
CA PHE A 153 10.72 0.64 -1.06
C PHE A 153 11.88 -0.23 -0.57
N GLY A 154 12.31 -1.22 -1.35
CA GLY A 154 13.45 -2.09 -1.01
C GLY A 154 14.74 -1.28 -0.80
N SER A 155 15.04 -0.33 -1.68
CA SER A 155 16.23 0.51 -1.57
C SER A 155 16.19 1.49 -0.40
N VAL A 156 15.05 2.17 -0.15
CA VAL A 156 14.97 3.13 0.97
C VAL A 156 14.95 2.44 2.32
N LEU A 157 14.35 1.23 2.41
CA LEU A 157 14.41 0.42 3.63
C LEU A 157 15.85 -0.05 3.91
N ALA A 158 16.59 -0.46 2.87
CA ALA A 158 18.00 -0.82 2.97
C ALA A 158 18.84 0.34 3.52
N LEU A 159 18.61 1.55 3.01
CA LEU A 159 19.31 2.76 3.47
C LEU A 159 18.98 3.08 4.93
N GLU A 160 17.71 2.94 5.34
CA GLU A 160 17.31 3.20 6.73
C GLU A 160 17.94 2.19 7.69
N LEU A 161 17.89 0.90 7.38
CA LEU A 161 18.53 -0.14 8.20
C LEU A 161 20.06 0.07 8.28
N ARG A 162 20.69 0.46 7.18
CA ARG A 162 22.12 0.78 7.17
C ARG A 162 22.46 1.98 8.04
N LYS A 163 21.63 3.03 8.00
CA LYS A 163 21.74 4.22 8.86
C LYS A 163 21.59 3.86 10.35
N GLN A 164 20.77 2.88 10.68
CA GLN A 164 20.61 2.35 12.03
C GLN A 164 21.79 1.47 12.49
N GLY A 165 22.78 1.23 11.63
CA GLY A 165 24.02 0.50 11.95
C GLY A 165 23.96 -1.00 11.67
N HIS A 166 22.95 -1.48 10.99
CA HIS A 166 22.84 -2.88 10.57
C HIS A 166 23.75 -3.18 9.36
N GLU A 167 24.09 -4.44 9.18
CA GLU A 167 24.69 -4.97 7.96
C GLU A 167 23.55 -5.34 6.99
N VAL A 168 23.60 -4.81 5.78
CA VAL A 168 22.49 -4.98 4.82
C VAL A 168 22.99 -5.52 3.50
N THR A 169 22.36 -6.59 3.03
CA THR A 169 22.50 -7.12 1.68
C THR A 169 21.17 -6.95 0.94
N LEU A 170 21.18 -6.31 -0.23
CA LEU A 170 20.03 -6.12 -1.08
C LEU A 170 20.11 -7.12 -2.25
N VAL A 171 19.14 -8.01 -2.34
CA VAL A 171 19.03 -9.04 -3.39
C VAL A 171 17.86 -8.71 -4.29
N SER A 172 18.05 -8.76 -5.59
CA SER A 172 16.97 -8.59 -6.56
C SER A 172 17.13 -9.55 -7.75
N PRO A 173 16.04 -10.12 -8.26
CA PRO A 173 16.08 -10.84 -9.53
C PRO A 173 16.29 -9.91 -10.74
N ALA A 174 16.05 -8.60 -10.60
CA ALA A 174 16.34 -7.63 -11.64
C ALA A 174 17.85 -7.38 -11.79
N GLY A 175 18.26 -6.88 -12.96
CA GLY A 175 19.65 -6.51 -13.25
C GLY A 175 20.14 -5.26 -12.54
N ARG A 176 19.24 -4.47 -11.96
CA ARG A 176 19.52 -3.24 -11.19
C ARG A 176 18.53 -3.06 -10.05
N VAL A 177 18.99 -2.43 -8.98
CA VAL A 177 18.12 -1.99 -7.89
C VAL A 177 17.11 -0.96 -8.41
N CYS A 178 15.87 -0.98 -7.89
CA CYS A 178 14.83 -0.04 -8.26
C CYS A 178 14.62 0.01 -9.79
N SER A 179 14.49 -1.16 -10.45
CA SER A 179 14.44 -1.24 -11.92
C SER A 179 13.26 -0.48 -12.52
N TRP A 180 12.10 -0.45 -11.84
CA TRP A 180 10.93 0.33 -12.25
C TRP A 180 11.08 1.84 -12.02
N GLY A 181 12.05 2.26 -11.19
CA GLY A 181 12.41 3.65 -11.00
C GLY A 181 13.04 4.30 -12.25
N GLU A 182 13.36 3.51 -13.29
CA GLU A 182 13.75 4.02 -14.60
C GLU A 182 12.65 4.88 -15.23
N PHE A 183 11.39 4.49 -15.05
CA PHE A 183 10.23 5.22 -15.59
C PHE A 183 9.89 6.53 -14.85
N THR A 184 10.52 6.76 -13.69
CA THR A 184 10.31 7.94 -12.84
C THR A 184 11.60 8.71 -12.59
N ASP A 185 12.69 8.39 -13.29
CA ASP A 185 14.04 8.97 -13.12
C ASP A 185 14.67 8.78 -11.72
N GLU A 186 14.14 7.87 -10.92
CA GLU A 186 14.63 7.61 -9.55
C GLU A 186 15.71 6.52 -9.50
N GLN A 187 15.83 5.67 -10.51
CA GLN A 187 16.72 4.51 -10.49
C GLN A 187 18.18 4.89 -10.27
N THR A 188 18.67 5.88 -10.99
CA THR A 188 20.09 6.34 -10.87
C THR A 188 20.37 6.83 -9.47
N ARG A 189 19.46 7.63 -8.88
CA ARG A 189 19.58 8.11 -7.52
C ARG A 189 19.60 6.96 -6.52
N SER A 190 18.65 6.04 -6.61
CA SER A 190 18.53 4.88 -5.71
C SER A 190 19.79 4.02 -5.73
N ASN A 191 20.32 3.68 -6.91
CA ASN A 191 21.56 2.93 -7.03
C ASN A 191 22.77 3.70 -6.45
N THR A 192 22.87 5.01 -6.71
CA THR A 192 23.93 5.84 -6.19
C THR A 192 23.94 5.87 -4.66
N GLU A 193 22.81 6.08 -4.02
CA GLU A 193 22.70 6.14 -2.55
C GLU A 193 22.97 4.78 -1.90
N VAL A 194 22.46 3.68 -2.48
CA VAL A 194 22.72 2.31 -2.01
C VAL A 194 24.22 1.99 -2.07
N MET A 195 24.89 2.34 -3.16
CA MET A 195 26.34 2.13 -3.31
C MET A 195 27.16 2.99 -2.34
N LYS A 196 26.83 4.29 -2.18
CA LYS A 196 27.49 5.20 -1.23
C LYS A 196 27.35 4.72 0.22
N ALA A 197 26.23 4.11 0.58
CA ALA A 197 25.98 3.56 1.90
C ALA A 197 26.77 2.26 2.17
N GLY A 198 27.47 1.71 1.17
CA GLY A 198 28.23 0.46 1.28
C GLY A 198 27.33 -0.76 1.45
N ILE A 199 26.12 -0.71 0.91
CA ILE A 199 25.18 -1.85 0.91
C ILE A 199 25.64 -2.84 -0.16
N GLN A 200 25.76 -4.12 0.21
CA GLN A 200 26.06 -5.18 -0.76
C GLN A 200 24.82 -5.42 -1.62
N VAL A 201 25.00 -5.37 -2.94
CA VAL A 201 23.93 -5.64 -3.93
C VAL A 201 24.21 -6.94 -4.65
N ILE A 202 23.21 -7.81 -4.75
CA ILE A 202 23.25 -9.07 -5.49
C ILE A 202 22.08 -9.07 -6.47
N ASN A 203 22.37 -8.82 -7.75
CA ASN A 203 21.37 -8.79 -8.82
C ASN A 203 21.27 -10.13 -9.54
N ASN A 204 20.17 -10.38 -10.23
CA ASN A 204 19.87 -11.57 -11.00
C ASN A 204 19.76 -12.85 -10.16
N TYR A 205 19.35 -12.71 -8.90
CA TYR A 205 19.14 -13.84 -7.99
C TYR A 205 17.76 -13.81 -7.38
N LYS A 206 17.11 -14.96 -7.30
CA LYS A 206 15.92 -15.21 -6.50
C LYS A 206 16.27 -15.97 -5.22
N ILE A 207 15.44 -15.83 -4.20
CA ILE A 207 15.58 -16.54 -2.93
C ILE A 207 14.67 -17.77 -2.93
N GLU A 208 15.18 -18.91 -2.44
CA GLU A 208 14.39 -20.14 -2.37
C GLU A 208 14.36 -20.77 -0.96
N VAL A 209 15.43 -20.61 -0.18
CA VAL A 209 15.52 -21.20 1.16
C VAL A 209 16.00 -20.16 2.17
N VAL A 210 15.35 -20.12 3.33
CA VAL A 210 15.72 -19.24 4.46
C VAL A 210 15.77 -20.09 5.71
N MET A 211 16.97 -20.49 6.14
CA MET A 211 17.17 -21.36 7.31
C MET A 211 18.54 -21.18 7.93
N ASN A 212 18.64 -21.48 9.22
CA ASN A 212 19.92 -21.64 9.93
C ASN A 212 20.85 -20.41 9.80
N GLY A 213 20.32 -19.20 9.95
CA GLY A 213 21.10 -17.97 9.88
C GLY A 213 21.61 -17.63 8.47
N SER A 214 20.94 -18.12 7.43
CA SER A 214 21.33 -17.89 6.04
C SER A 214 20.15 -17.97 5.07
N ALA A 215 20.35 -17.36 3.89
CA ALA A 215 19.48 -17.51 2.74
C ALA A 215 20.24 -18.17 1.58
N GLU A 216 19.58 -19.09 0.88
CA GLU A 216 20.08 -19.70 -0.36
C GLU A 216 19.40 -19.03 -1.54
N LEU A 217 20.21 -18.42 -2.36
CA LEU A 217 19.85 -17.69 -3.57
C LEU A 217 20.17 -18.55 -4.78
N TYR A 218 19.43 -18.37 -5.87
CA TYR A 218 19.68 -19.04 -7.14
C TYR A 218 19.67 -18.00 -8.28
N CYS A 219 20.71 -18.06 -9.10
CA CYS A 219 20.80 -17.21 -10.30
C CYS A 219 19.62 -17.50 -11.23
N ILE A 220 18.89 -16.48 -11.65
CA ILE A 220 17.71 -16.64 -12.50
C ILE A 220 18.04 -17.13 -13.92
N PHE A 221 19.32 -17.02 -14.35
CA PHE A 221 19.80 -17.45 -15.66
C PHE A 221 20.48 -18.80 -15.64
N SER A 222 21.47 -18.98 -14.73
CA SER A 222 22.27 -20.22 -14.69
C SER A 222 21.74 -21.26 -13.71
N GLY A 223 20.88 -20.85 -12.75
CA GLY A 223 20.45 -21.71 -11.65
C GLY A 223 21.54 -21.97 -10.59
N GLU A 224 22.71 -21.33 -10.69
CA GLU A 224 23.79 -21.52 -9.73
C GLU A 224 23.40 -21.02 -8.34
N PRO A 225 23.67 -21.81 -7.28
CA PRO A 225 23.35 -21.44 -5.91
C PRO A 225 24.38 -20.46 -5.35
N LYS A 226 23.91 -19.58 -4.47
CA LYS A 226 24.74 -18.69 -3.66
C LYS A 226 24.17 -18.60 -2.26
N LYS A 227 25.00 -18.84 -1.23
CA LYS A 227 24.59 -18.73 0.17
C LYS A 227 25.00 -17.39 0.76
N VAL A 228 24.08 -16.73 1.47
CA VAL A 228 24.29 -15.45 2.14
C VAL A 228 23.92 -15.60 3.61
N SER A 229 24.83 -15.27 4.52
CA SER A 229 24.56 -15.24 5.97
C SER A 229 23.67 -14.04 6.30
N CYS A 230 22.58 -14.27 7.03
CA CYS A 230 21.67 -13.22 7.50
C CYS A 230 20.93 -13.67 8.76
N ASP A 231 20.63 -12.71 9.65
CA ASP A 231 19.78 -12.96 10.81
C ASP A 231 18.30 -12.84 10.42
N PHE A 232 18.00 -11.90 9.49
CA PHE A 232 16.65 -11.65 9.02
C PHE A 232 16.59 -11.50 7.52
N VAL A 233 15.49 -11.99 6.94
CA VAL A 233 15.11 -11.78 5.54
C VAL A 233 13.85 -10.90 5.51
N VAL A 234 13.90 -9.86 4.68
CA VAL A 234 12.78 -8.93 4.47
C VAL A 234 12.32 -9.05 3.04
N PRO A 235 11.23 -9.78 2.77
CA PRO A 235 10.68 -9.84 1.43
C PRO A 235 9.93 -8.53 1.10
N ILE A 236 10.35 -7.88 0.04
CA ILE A 236 9.66 -6.76 -0.60
C ILE A 236 9.20 -7.25 -1.97
N THR A 237 8.12 -8.00 -1.97
CA THR A 237 7.65 -8.77 -3.14
C THR A 237 6.30 -8.28 -3.61
N ARG A 238 5.29 -8.37 -2.76
CA ARG A 238 3.93 -7.93 -3.05
C ARG A 238 3.26 -7.38 -1.79
N LYS A 239 2.24 -6.57 -2.00
CA LYS A 239 1.35 -6.15 -0.92
C LYS A 239 0.06 -6.95 -0.97
N ILE A 240 -0.43 -7.36 0.19
CA ILE A 240 -1.69 -8.08 0.36
C ILE A 240 -2.75 -7.08 0.82
N PRO A 241 -3.87 -6.92 0.09
CA PRO A 241 -5.00 -6.08 0.52
C PRO A 241 -5.50 -6.48 1.91
N VAL A 242 -5.85 -5.50 2.73
CA VAL A 242 -6.53 -5.71 4.02
C VAL A 242 -8.03 -5.65 3.76
N THR A 243 -8.66 -6.83 3.57
CA THR A 243 -10.06 -6.95 3.16
C THR A 243 -11.00 -7.48 4.24
N ASP A 244 -10.49 -7.83 5.43
CA ASP A 244 -11.24 -8.50 6.49
C ASP A 244 -12.60 -7.84 6.77
N LEU A 245 -12.63 -6.50 6.93
CA LEU A 245 -13.87 -5.76 7.16
C LEU A 245 -14.83 -5.82 5.96
N TYR A 246 -14.28 -5.70 4.74
CA TYR A 246 -15.09 -5.78 3.53
C TYR A 246 -15.71 -7.16 3.36
N ASP A 247 -14.92 -8.22 3.56
CA ASP A 247 -15.34 -9.60 3.40
C ASP A 247 -16.38 -9.97 4.46
N ASP A 248 -16.19 -9.50 5.72
CA ASP A 248 -17.18 -9.70 6.79
C ASP A 248 -18.50 -8.96 6.47
N LEU A 249 -18.45 -7.71 6.01
CA LEU A 249 -19.66 -6.99 5.58
C LEU A 249 -20.35 -7.67 4.40
N CYS A 250 -19.61 -8.15 3.40
CA CYS A 250 -20.18 -8.87 2.26
C CYS A 250 -20.82 -10.21 2.65
N SER A 251 -20.27 -10.89 3.65
CA SER A 251 -20.88 -12.13 4.19
C SER A 251 -22.23 -11.89 4.88
N ARG A 252 -22.54 -10.64 5.21
CA ARG A 252 -23.76 -10.20 5.93
C ARG A 252 -24.65 -9.27 5.09
N VAL A 253 -24.63 -9.44 3.78
CA VAL A 253 -25.36 -8.57 2.84
C VAL A 253 -26.87 -8.53 3.12
N GLU A 254 -27.47 -9.59 3.68
CA GLU A 254 -28.87 -9.65 4.07
C GLU A 254 -29.24 -8.65 5.17
N TYR A 255 -28.30 -8.21 5.98
CA TYR A 255 -28.53 -7.24 7.04
C TYR A 255 -28.34 -5.77 6.60
N TRP A 256 -27.78 -5.53 5.39
CA TRP A 256 -27.52 -4.17 4.92
C TRP A 256 -28.80 -3.32 4.87
N GLY A 257 -29.83 -3.81 4.19
CA GLY A 257 -31.08 -3.08 3.98
C GLY A 257 -31.77 -2.71 5.29
N SER A 258 -31.84 -3.64 6.26
CA SER A 258 -32.44 -3.37 7.58
C SER A 258 -31.66 -2.36 8.42
N ASN A 259 -30.36 -2.22 8.15
CA ASN A 259 -29.46 -1.27 8.82
C ASN A 259 -29.20 0.01 8.01
N GLY A 260 -29.92 0.22 6.89
CA GLY A 260 -29.80 1.43 6.07
C GLY A 260 -28.61 1.45 5.10
N VAL A 261 -27.77 0.41 5.08
CA VAL A 261 -26.62 0.30 4.17
C VAL A 261 -27.09 -0.10 2.77
N GLN A 262 -26.74 0.70 1.77
CA GLN A 262 -27.13 0.46 0.37
C GLN A 262 -25.94 -0.06 -0.47
N LYS A 263 -24.71 0.34 -0.11
CA LYS A 263 -23.51 0.04 -0.89
C LYS A 263 -22.27 -0.08 -0.02
N VAL A 264 -21.44 -1.09 -0.28
CA VAL A 264 -20.10 -1.24 0.31
C VAL A 264 -19.09 -1.43 -0.82
N ILE A 265 -18.05 -0.61 -0.86
CA ILE A 265 -17.00 -0.68 -1.89
C ILE A 265 -15.61 -0.66 -1.26
N LYS A 266 -14.65 -1.29 -1.93
CA LYS A 266 -13.21 -1.19 -1.62
C LYS A 266 -12.55 -0.16 -2.53
N ILE A 267 -11.53 0.54 -2.01
CA ILE A 267 -10.75 1.51 -2.79
C ILE A 267 -9.26 1.47 -2.42
N GLY A 268 -8.44 1.99 -3.32
CA GLY A 268 -6.99 2.08 -3.12
C GLY A 268 -6.35 0.72 -2.92
N ASP A 269 -5.37 0.64 -2.03
CA ASP A 269 -4.63 -0.61 -1.80
C ASP A 269 -5.49 -1.73 -1.18
N ALA A 270 -6.65 -1.42 -0.61
CA ALA A 270 -7.61 -2.44 -0.17
C ALA A 270 -8.29 -3.16 -1.36
N GLU A 271 -8.31 -2.55 -2.54
CA GLU A 271 -8.80 -3.13 -3.78
C GLU A 271 -7.64 -3.68 -4.63
N ALA A 272 -6.66 -2.82 -4.92
CA ALA A 272 -5.53 -3.15 -5.78
C ALA A 272 -4.27 -2.37 -5.33
N PRO A 273 -3.37 -2.99 -4.56
CA PRO A 273 -2.16 -2.34 -4.09
C PRO A 273 -1.30 -1.78 -5.22
N SER A 274 -0.90 -0.51 -5.09
CA SER A 274 -0.13 0.17 -6.12
C SER A 274 0.64 1.36 -5.53
N ILE A 275 0.94 2.37 -6.36
CA ILE A 275 1.61 3.62 -5.97
C ILE A 275 0.61 4.62 -5.38
N ILE A 276 1.12 5.63 -4.68
CA ILE A 276 0.30 6.69 -4.05
C ILE A 276 -0.65 7.37 -5.06
N ALA A 277 -0.18 7.61 -6.29
CA ALA A 277 -1.00 8.23 -7.32
C ALA A 277 -2.23 7.39 -7.69
N ALA A 278 -2.07 6.07 -7.77
CA ALA A 278 -3.18 5.14 -8.02
C ALA A 278 -4.18 5.12 -6.85
N ALA A 279 -3.68 5.09 -5.62
CA ALA A 279 -4.53 5.16 -4.43
C ALA A 279 -5.36 6.46 -4.39
N VAL A 280 -4.73 7.60 -4.66
CA VAL A 280 -5.41 8.90 -4.77
C VAL A 280 -6.45 8.90 -5.89
N HIS A 281 -6.08 8.39 -7.06
CA HIS A 281 -7.00 8.28 -8.20
C HIS A 281 -8.20 7.39 -7.88
N SER A 282 -7.97 6.24 -7.23
CA SER A 282 -9.04 5.33 -6.78
C SER A 282 -10.02 6.03 -5.83
N GLY A 283 -9.50 6.79 -4.85
CA GLY A 283 -10.33 7.59 -3.95
C GLY A 283 -11.14 8.68 -4.65
N TYR A 284 -10.52 9.39 -5.60
CA TYR A 284 -11.21 10.40 -6.41
C TYR A 284 -12.30 9.78 -7.27
N ARG A 285 -11.97 8.72 -8.00
CA ARG A 285 -12.87 8.02 -8.91
C ARG A 285 -14.08 7.46 -8.18
N SER A 286 -13.87 6.74 -7.08
CA SER A 286 -14.96 6.14 -6.30
C SER A 286 -15.94 7.17 -5.77
N ALA A 287 -15.45 8.35 -5.37
CA ALA A 287 -16.30 9.44 -4.91
C ALA A 287 -17.15 10.03 -6.03
N ILE A 288 -16.59 10.23 -7.24
CA ILE A 288 -17.34 10.74 -8.39
C ILE A 288 -18.39 9.72 -8.86
N GLU A 289 -18.08 8.42 -8.78
CA GLU A 289 -18.93 7.33 -9.24
C GLU A 289 -19.92 6.83 -8.17
N ILE A 290 -19.93 7.43 -6.97
CA ILE A 290 -20.73 6.92 -5.84
C ILE A 290 -22.23 6.96 -6.12
N ASP A 291 -22.69 7.97 -6.84
CA ASP A 291 -24.10 8.17 -7.19
C ASP A 291 -24.50 7.45 -8.50
N ASN A 292 -23.55 6.94 -9.26
CA ASN A 292 -23.81 6.27 -10.51
C ASN A 292 -23.74 4.74 -10.33
N PRO A 293 -24.70 3.98 -10.83
CA PRO A 293 -24.58 2.53 -10.90
C PRO A 293 -23.39 2.19 -11.82
N PHE A 294 -22.55 1.27 -11.37
CA PHE A 294 -21.30 0.85 -12.05
C PHE A 294 -21.48 0.47 -13.53
N SER A 295 -22.69 0.10 -13.95
CA SER A 295 -23.00 -0.30 -15.33
C SER A 295 -23.08 0.85 -16.34
N GLU A 296 -23.34 2.08 -15.88
CA GLU A 296 -23.47 3.24 -16.78
C GLU A 296 -22.22 4.13 -16.81
N ALA A 297 -21.42 4.13 -15.74
CA ALA A 297 -20.20 4.95 -15.63
C ALA A 297 -19.02 4.41 -16.44
N LEU A 298 -19.06 3.15 -16.86
CA LEU A 298 -17.99 2.49 -17.62
C LEU A 298 -18.11 2.65 -19.13
N ASN A 299 -18.82 3.64 -19.63
CA ASN A 299 -18.60 4.12 -21.00
C ASN A 299 -17.22 4.78 -21.07
N PHE A 300 -16.17 4.00 -20.84
CA PHE A 300 -14.85 4.33 -21.35
C PHE A 300 -14.97 4.38 -22.87
N SER A 301 -15.20 5.57 -23.40
CA SER A 301 -14.85 5.81 -24.78
C SER A 301 -13.33 5.62 -24.85
N ARG A 302 -12.87 4.39 -25.14
CA ARG A 302 -11.54 4.21 -25.70
C ARG A 302 -11.45 5.20 -26.86
N ARG A 303 -10.59 6.19 -26.74
CA ARG A 303 -10.15 6.96 -27.90
C ARG A 303 -9.25 6.04 -28.72
N GLU A 304 -9.86 5.08 -29.37
CA GLU A 304 -9.19 4.41 -30.47
C GLU A 304 -9.11 5.45 -31.57
N HIS A 305 -7.90 5.81 -31.93
CA HIS A 305 -7.70 6.54 -33.17
C HIS A 305 -8.31 5.69 -34.29
N PRO A 306 -9.24 6.21 -35.09
CA PRO A 306 -9.74 5.46 -36.21
C PRO A 306 -8.53 5.04 -37.04
N LEU A 307 -8.38 3.73 -37.25
CA LEU A 307 -7.41 3.23 -38.20
C LEU A 307 -7.71 3.91 -39.53
N ILE A 308 -6.81 4.81 -39.94
CA ILE A 308 -6.88 5.42 -41.27
C ILE A 308 -6.69 4.24 -42.23
N LYS A 309 -7.80 3.91 -42.93
CA LYS A 309 -7.77 2.95 -44.03
C LYS A 309 -7.07 3.58 -45.23
#